data_91243f748942a45fa2ab2001c8d1adcc
#
_entry.id   91243f748942a45fa2ab2001c8d1adcc
#
_cell.length_a   1.000
_cell.length_b   1.000
_cell.length_c   1.000
_cell.angle_alpha   90.00
_cell.angle_beta   90.00
_cell.angle_gamma   90.00
#
_symmetry.space_group_name_H-M   'P 1'
#
loop_
_entity.id
_entity.type
_entity.pdbx_description
1 polymer ?
#
loop_
_entity_poly.entity_id
_entity_poly.type
_entity_poly.pdbx_seq_one_letter_code
_entity_poly.pdbx_strand_id
1 'polypeptide(L)'
;LDYWPMVDLRVYRNLEHFFAENPNPDLWLATTKAPQDYTGATFRDNCYLFFGKETAGLPEEFRLAHYDRCIRIPMRADARSLNLSNSVAILAYEALRQQGFPQLSGVGEMAGGRDGSLPSGAR
;
A
#
# COMPACT_ATOMS: atom_id res chain seq x y z
N LEU A 1 -5.99 7.78 -10.76
CA LEU A 1 -4.56 7.47 -10.59
C LEU A 1 -4.04 6.75 -11.82
N ASP A 2 -3.85 7.51 -12.86
CA ASP A 2 -3.48 6.94 -14.16
C ASP A 2 -2.11 6.25 -14.11
N TYR A 3 -1.25 6.67 -13.21
CA TYR A 3 0.08 6.10 -13.13
C TYR A 3 0.17 4.90 -12.19
N TRP A 4 -0.97 4.32 -11.82
CA TRP A 4 -1.00 3.13 -10.99
C TRP A 4 -1.65 1.97 -11.74
N PRO A 5 -1.12 1.57 -12.89
CA PRO A 5 -1.80 0.54 -13.70
C PRO A 5 -1.82 -0.83 -13.04
N MET A 6 -0.94 -1.07 -12.06
CA MET A 6 -0.89 -2.37 -11.40
C MET A 6 -1.73 -2.39 -10.13
N VAL A 7 -2.39 -1.30 -9.80
CA VAL A 7 -3.20 -1.20 -8.60
C VAL A 7 -4.65 -0.99 -9.00
N ASP A 8 -5.53 -1.85 -8.53
CA ASP A 8 -6.95 -1.77 -8.81
C ASP A 8 -7.62 -1.01 -7.68
N LEU A 9 -7.94 0.25 -7.91
CA LEU A 9 -8.57 1.09 -6.91
C LEU A 9 -10.07 0.96 -7.01
N ARG A 10 -10.70 0.59 -5.91
CA ARG A 10 -12.14 0.41 -5.86
C ARG A 10 -12.74 1.18 -4.69
N VAL A 11 -13.92 1.72 -4.91
CA VAL A 11 -14.65 2.42 -3.89
C VAL A 11 -15.93 1.66 -3.59
N TYR A 12 -16.10 1.29 -2.33
CA TYR A 12 -17.31 0.60 -1.90
C TYR A 12 -18.14 1.55 -1.04
N ARG A 13 -19.47 1.40 -1.11
CA ARG A 13 -20.37 2.25 -0.35
C ARG A 13 -20.10 2.16 1.15
N ASN A 14 -19.78 0.97 1.61
CA ASN A 14 -19.48 0.73 3.01
C ASN A 14 -18.84 -0.64 3.13
N LEU A 15 -18.40 -0.97 4.35
CA LEU A 15 -17.72 -2.24 4.60
C LEU A 15 -18.65 -3.44 4.37
N GLU A 16 -19.92 -3.28 4.69
CA GLU A 16 -20.87 -4.35 4.48
C GLU A 16 -20.95 -4.74 3.01
N HIS A 17 -21.01 -3.74 2.14
CA HIS A 17 -21.02 -3.97 0.70
C HIS A 17 -19.75 -4.71 0.26
N PHE A 18 -18.59 -4.27 0.76
CA PHE A 18 -17.33 -4.93 0.43
C PHE A 18 -17.34 -6.40 0.84
N PHE A 19 -17.73 -6.70 2.07
CA PHE A 19 -17.67 -8.06 2.57
C PHE A 19 -18.73 -8.95 1.93
N ALA A 20 -19.82 -8.36 1.46
CA ALA A 20 -20.82 -9.13 0.72
C ALA A 20 -20.26 -9.65 -0.60
N GLU A 21 -19.40 -8.84 -1.25
CA GLU A 21 -18.80 -9.22 -2.51
C GLU A 21 -17.50 -10.00 -2.33
N ASN A 22 -16.90 -9.92 -1.17
CA ASN A 22 -15.61 -10.56 -0.89
C ASN A 22 -15.68 -11.25 0.47
N PRO A 23 -16.27 -12.45 0.53
CA PRO A 23 -16.56 -13.08 1.82
C PRO A 23 -15.34 -13.47 2.65
N ASN A 24 -14.21 -13.75 2.03
CA ASN A 24 -13.00 -14.13 2.78
C ASN A 24 -11.78 -13.40 2.21
N PRO A 25 -11.72 -12.08 2.34
CA PRO A 25 -10.64 -11.34 1.71
C PRO A 25 -9.34 -11.46 2.48
N ASP A 26 -8.24 -11.49 1.75
CA ASP A 26 -6.91 -11.35 2.31
C ASP A 26 -6.67 -9.84 2.40
N LEU A 27 -6.79 -9.28 3.58
CA LEU A 27 -6.78 -7.83 3.72
C LEU A 27 -5.78 -7.35 4.77
N TRP A 28 -5.34 -6.11 4.60
CA TRP A 28 -4.48 -5.41 5.54
C TRP A 28 -5.04 -4.01 5.72
N LEU A 29 -4.96 -3.51 6.94
CA LEU A 29 -5.48 -2.20 7.30
C LEU A 29 -4.34 -1.26 7.65
N ALA A 30 -4.23 -0.16 6.92
CA ALA A 30 -3.20 0.83 7.18
C ALA A 30 -3.71 1.83 8.22
N THR A 31 -3.06 1.87 9.36
CA THR A 31 -3.48 2.76 10.44
C THR A 31 -2.30 3.08 11.36
N THR A 32 -2.25 4.29 11.86
CA THR A 32 -1.22 4.68 12.82
C THR A 32 -1.40 4.00 14.17
N LYS A 33 -2.52 3.31 14.37
CA LYS A 33 -2.82 2.62 15.63
C LYS A 33 -2.52 1.13 15.57
N ALA A 34 -1.76 0.71 14.58
CA ALA A 34 -1.43 -0.69 14.41
C ALA A 34 -0.36 -1.14 15.40
N PRO A 35 -0.37 -2.42 15.76
CA PRO A 35 0.64 -2.96 16.68
C PRO A 35 1.97 -3.28 16.01
N GLN A 36 2.04 -3.20 14.69
CA GLN A 36 3.24 -3.57 13.95
C GLN A 36 3.38 -2.67 12.73
N ASP A 37 4.59 -2.61 12.18
CA ASP A 37 4.78 -1.87 10.94
C ASP A 37 4.57 -2.79 9.73
N TYR A 38 4.58 -2.19 8.54
CA TYR A 38 4.23 -2.91 7.32
C TYR A 38 5.28 -3.92 6.89
N THR A 39 6.50 -3.84 7.43
CA THR A 39 7.56 -4.74 6.98
C THR A 39 7.33 -6.18 7.42
N GLY A 40 6.50 -6.37 8.44
CA GLY A 40 6.14 -7.72 8.88
C GLY A 40 4.97 -8.32 8.13
N ALA A 41 4.35 -7.57 7.23
CA ALA A 41 3.19 -8.07 6.50
C ALA A 41 3.61 -8.79 5.23
N THR A 42 2.86 -9.84 4.89
CA THR A 42 3.05 -10.54 3.62
C THR A 42 1.92 -10.15 2.69
N PHE A 43 2.25 -9.44 1.63
CA PHE A 43 1.26 -8.98 0.66
C PHE A 43 1.22 -9.94 -0.52
N ARG A 44 0.20 -10.79 -0.50
CA ARG A 44 0.03 -11.76 -1.58
C ARG A 44 -0.70 -11.13 -2.74
N ASP A 45 -0.65 -11.83 -3.86
CA ASP A 45 -1.43 -11.44 -5.01
C ASP A 45 -2.91 -11.40 -4.63
N ASN A 46 -3.61 -10.40 -5.11
CA ASN A 46 -5.04 -10.20 -4.81
C ASN A 46 -5.36 -9.83 -3.36
N CYS A 47 -4.40 -9.34 -2.60
CA CYS A 47 -4.70 -8.83 -1.28
C CYS A 47 -5.35 -7.45 -1.40
N TYR A 48 -6.04 -7.05 -0.34
CA TYR A 48 -6.69 -5.76 -0.26
C TYR A 48 -6.00 -4.90 0.78
N LEU A 49 -5.80 -3.63 0.45
CA LEU A 49 -5.25 -2.65 1.38
C LEU A 49 -6.32 -1.63 1.67
N PHE A 50 -6.64 -1.47 2.94
CA PHE A 50 -7.65 -0.51 3.38
C PHE A 50 -6.99 0.71 3.98
N PHE A 51 -7.49 1.88 3.60
CA PHE A 51 -7.01 3.15 4.11
C PHE A 51 -8.20 3.95 4.61
N GLY A 52 -8.05 4.61 5.75
CA GLY A 52 -9.11 5.44 6.27
C GLY A 52 -9.05 6.84 5.71
N LYS A 53 -10.11 7.60 5.95
CA LYS A 53 -10.13 9.01 5.59
C LYS A 53 -9.10 9.76 6.43
N GLU A 54 -8.57 10.83 5.85
CA GLU A 54 -7.53 11.62 6.50
C GLU A 54 -7.98 12.18 7.86
N THR A 55 -9.25 12.51 7.98
CA THR A 55 -9.77 13.12 9.20
C THR A 55 -10.24 12.12 10.24
N ALA A 56 -10.79 10.98 9.80
CA ALA A 56 -11.44 10.05 10.71
C ALA A 56 -10.70 8.72 10.86
N GLY A 57 -9.88 8.35 9.89
CA GLY A 57 -9.23 7.04 9.89
C GLY A 57 -10.23 5.93 9.65
N LEU A 58 -9.80 4.71 9.91
CA LEU A 58 -10.65 3.54 9.78
C LEU A 58 -11.52 3.39 11.03
N PRO A 59 -12.75 2.85 10.88
CA PRO A 59 -13.61 2.65 12.05
C PRO A 59 -12.96 1.76 13.09
N GLU A 60 -13.15 2.09 14.35
CA GLU A 60 -12.53 1.37 15.45
C GLU A 60 -12.95 -0.10 15.48
N GLU A 61 -14.22 -0.38 15.29
CA GLU A 61 -14.71 -1.75 15.29
C GLU A 61 -14.02 -2.59 14.22
N PHE A 62 -13.83 -2.02 13.05
CA PHE A 62 -13.17 -2.69 11.96
C PHE A 62 -11.70 -2.97 12.29
N ARG A 63 -11.02 -2.00 12.88
CA ARG A 63 -9.62 -2.18 13.29
C ARG A 63 -9.49 -3.26 14.35
N LEU A 64 -10.36 -3.26 15.32
CA LEU A 64 -10.30 -4.25 16.41
C LEU A 64 -10.65 -5.64 15.92
N ALA A 65 -11.59 -5.76 15.00
CA ALA A 65 -11.94 -7.06 14.44
C ALA A 65 -10.81 -7.67 13.63
N HIS A 66 -9.90 -6.83 13.12
CA HIS A 66 -8.77 -7.28 12.31
C HIS A 66 -7.45 -6.75 12.87
N TYR A 67 -7.31 -6.77 14.18
CA TYR A 67 -6.19 -6.12 14.84
C TYR A 67 -4.84 -6.66 14.37
N ASP A 68 -4.73 -7.96 14.16
CA ASP A 68 -3.50 -8.60 13.70
C ASP A 68 -3.20 -8.31 12.23
N ARG A 69 -4.14 -7.69 11.52
CA ARG A 69 -3.94 -7.30 10.12
C ARG A 69 -3.78 -5.78 10.00
N CYS A 70 -3.63 -5.09 11.11
CA CYS A 70 -3.36 -3.66 11.10
C CYS A 70 -1.85 -3.44 11.02
N ILE A 71 -1.44 -2.57 10.12
CA ILE A 71 -0.04 -2.24 9.90
C ILE A 71 0.12 -0.73 9.82
N ARG A 72 1.31 -0.26 10.14
CA ARG A 72 1.58 1.17 10.07
C ARG A 72 2.86 1.42 9.30
N ILE A 73 2.98 2.63 8.79
CA ILE A 73 4.21 3.12 8.19
C ILE A 73 4.99 3.81 9.30
N PRO A 74 6.24 3.41 9.54
CA PRO A 74 7.04 4.04 10.60
C PRO A 74 7.19 5.54 10.38
N MET A 75 7.05 6.29 11.46
CA MET A 75 7.18 7.74 11.45
C MET A 75 7.81 8.17 12.74
N ARG A 76 8.29 9.42 12.77
CA ARG A 76 8.78 10.00 14.01
C ARG A 76 7.64 10.06 15.01
N ALA A 77 7.98 9.93 16.28
CA ALA A 77 6.98 9.91 17.33
C ALA A 77 6.13 11.19 17.39
N ASP A 78 6.70 12.31 16.96
CA ASP A 78 6.01 13.59 16.96
C ASP A 78 5.18 13.85 15.70
N ALA A 79 5.24 12.95 14.73
CA ALA A 79 4.46 13.08 13.50
C ALA A 79 3.06 12.53 13.72
N ARG A 80 2.08 13.14 13.07
CA ARG A 80 0.69 12.70 13.22
C ARG A 80 0.37 11.55 12.27
N SER A 81 0.55 11.80 10.99
CA SER A 81 0.27 10.80 9.97
C SER A 81 0.85 11.29 8.66
N LEU A 82 1.00 10.37 7.74
CA LEU A 82 1.33 10.71 6.37
C LEU A 82 0.06 11.03 5.62
N ASN A 83 0.22 11.82 4.59
CA ASN A 83 -0.87 12.10 3.68
C ASN A 83 -1.34 10.79 3.03
N LEU A 84 -2.63 10.71 2.75
CA LEU A 84 -3.22 9.47 2.24
C LEU A 84 -2.57 9.00 0.95
N SER A 85 -2.32 9.89 0.00
CA SER A 85 -1.68 9.51 -1.27
C SER A 85 -0.31 8.91 -1.05
N ASN A 86 0.46 9.49 -0.12
CA ASN A 86 1.79 8.95 0.19
C ASN A 86 1.69 7.57 0.82
N SER A 87 0.72 7.39 1.71
CA SER A 87 0.52 6.09 2.35
C SER A 87 0.15 5.03 1.33
N VAL A 88 -0.74 5.37 0.41
CA VAL A 88 -1.13 4.44 -0.65
C VAL A 88 0.09 4.07 -1.50
N ALA A 89 0.89 5.08 -1.88
CA ALA A 89 2.09 4.84 -2.69
C ALA A 89 3.07 3.91 -2.01
N ILE A 90 3.37 4.18 -0.75
CA ILE A 90 4.34 3.38 -0.01
C ILE A 90 3.90 1.92 0.09
N LEU A 91 2.66 1.69 0.50
CA LEU A 91 2.18 0.33 0.70
C LEU A 91 1.93 -0.40 -0.60
N ALA A 92 1.45 0.30 -1.63
CA ALA A 92 1.27 -0.32 -2.93
C ALA A 92 2.61 -0.77 -3.52
N TYR A 93 3.64 0.06 -3.41
CA TYR A 93 4.95 -0.33 -3.93
C TYR A 93 5.59 -1.43 -3.09
N GLU A 94 5.35 -1.46 -1.79
CA GLU A 94 5.85 -2.58 -0.99
C GLU A 94 5.16 -3.88 -1.39
N ALA A 95 3.86 -3.85 -1.64
CA ALA A 95 3.14 -5.03 -2.11
C ALA A 95 3.70 -5.50 -3.45
N LEU A 96 3.94 -4.57 -4.37
CA LEU A 96 4.51 -4.89 -5.68
C LEU A 96 5.92 -5.42 -5.55
N ARG A 97 6.71 -4.85 -4.64
CA ARG A 97 8.08 -5.35 -4.41
C ARG A 97 8.07 -6.80 -3.97
N GLN A 98 7.17 -7.14 -3.07
CA GLN A 98 7.07 -8.52 -2.59
C GLN A 98 6.68 -9.50 -3.69
N GLN A 99 5.98 -8.99 -4.70
CA GLN A 99 5.57 -9.80 -5.85
C GLN A 99 6.57 -9.73 -7.00
N GLY A 100 7.71 -9.09 -6.79
CA GLY A 100 8.76 -9.03 -7.81
C GLY A 100 8.57 -7.94 -8.84
N PHE A 101 7.81 -6.90 -8.53
CA PHE A 101 7.54 -5.79 -9.44
C PHE A 101 7.04 -6.27 -10.82
N PRO A 102 5.95 -7.03 -10.86
CA PRO A 102 5.49 -7.59 -12.13
C PRO A 102 5.21 -6.49 -13.16
N GLN A 103 5.72 -6.68 -14.38
CA GLN A 103 5.52 -5.77 -15.49
C GLN A 103 6.09 -4.36 -15.26
N LEU A 104 6.97 -4.21 -14.27
CA LEU A 104 7.63 -2.93 -14.02
C LEU A 104 9.12 -3.06 -14.30
N SER A 105 9.73 -1.95 -14.68
CA SER A 105 11.15 -1.93 -14.96
C SER A 105 11.92 -1.34 -13.79
N GLY A 106 12.95 -2.02 -13.36
CA GLY A 106 13.85 -1.53 -12.32
C GLY A 106 15.08 -0.85 -12.87
N VAL A 107 15.22 -0.78 -14.18
CA VAL A 107 16.40 -0.22 -14.83
C VAL A 107 15.95 0.83 -15.82
N GLY A 108 16.56 2.00 -15.70
CA GLY A 108 16.27 3.07 -16.64
C GLY A 108 17.24 3.08 -17.79
N GLU A 109 16.85 3.76 -18.85
CA GLU A 109 17.71 4.01 -19.98
C GLU A 109 18.00 5.50 -20.07
N MET A 110 19.24 5.83 -20.36
CA MET A 110 19.59 7.23 -20.53
C MET A 110 19.29 7.65 -21.96
N ALA A 111 18.58 8.75 -22.09
CA ALA A 111 18.33 9.30 -23.41
C ALA A 111 19.65 9.63 -24.09
N GLY A 112 19.72 9.39 -25.35
CA GLY A 112 20.97 9.64 -26.06
C GLY A 112 21.98 8.56 -25.89
N GLY A 113 21.58 7.51 -25.39
CA GLY A 113 22.48 6.62 -25.40
C GLY A 113 23.05 5.97 -24.42
N ARG A 114 22.88 5.61 -24.18
CA ARG A 114 23.40 4.99 -23.48
C ARG A 114 24.58 4.50 -23.72
N ASP A 115 25.17 4.77 -23.59
CA ASP A 115 26.53 4.39 -23.79
C ASP A 115 27.12 3.77 -22.57
N GLY A 116 26.32 3.57 -21.55
CA GLY A 116 26.82 2.96 -20.35
C GLY A 116 27.67 3.85 -19.50
N SER A 117 27.74 5.09 -19.81
CA SER A 117 28.57 5.99 -19.02
C SER A 117 27.98 6.26 -17.65
N LEU A 118 26.70 6.02 -17.47
CA LEU A 118 26.10 6.21 -16.19
C LEU A 118 25.66 4.88 -15.60
N PRO A 119 25.80 4.72 -14.31
CA PRO A 119 25.39 3.47 -13.70
C PRO A 119 23.87 3.30 -13.77
N SER A 120 23.45 2.07 -13.90
CA SER A 120 22.04 1.77 -14.00
C SER A 120 21.26 2.14 -12.75
N GLY A 121 21.95 2.28 -11.63
CA GLY A 121 21.27 2.68 -10.40
C GLY A 121 20.97 4.15 -10.32
N ALA A 122 21.41 4.94 -11.26
CA ALA A 122 21.16 6.37 -11.27
C ALA A 122 19.74 6.60 -11.78
N ARG A 123 18.82 6.70 -10.90
CA ARG A 123 17.41 6.84 -11.24
C ARG A 123 16.78 7.96 -10.49
#